data_1fa0ebdf16478e3cfeb094e2e84b443c
#
_entry.id   1fa0ebdf16478e3cfeb094e2e84b443c
#
_cell.length_a   1.000
_cell.length_b   1.000
_cell.length_c   1.000
_cell.angle_alpha   90.00
_cell.angle_beta   90.00
_cell.angle_gamma   90.00
#
_symmetry.space_group_name_H-M   'P 1'
#
loop_
_entity.id
_entity.type
_entity.pdbx_description
1 polymer ?
#
loop_
_entity_poly.entity_id
_entity_poly.type
_entity_poly.pdbx_seq_one_letter_code
_entity_poly.pdbx_strand_id
1 'polypeptide(L)'
;MTMDRRKWFVGASSLLLTKTLLAQSDSNHGAHGQHGAHPALPKANPSPEPYAKLQGGVPHHLTADQESQRSFTSPAPKGPSGRWITRASLPIPRSEMAWATEWAGRLHVIGGYGEGRVDRGYHHVYEPKADQWHLAAPLPRGANHVAVVSLEGRIYAFGGFIEQNRNPDNHAYVYEVSQDKWTSIAPLPRPRGAAAAVALNGKLHLIGGASSPTDERASVGWHEVYDPKTDQWTRKKALPGARDHVGCVAYKGRIHIIGGRFNTFEYNTDLHQVYVPERDTWEVLAPLPIARSGHGLVVYRDRFYAMGGEGGIINRPGQQTVFGQMESYDPATNTWQSHAAMPIPRHAVAAVTIGDWIYVAGGGAVLGGSVQSAVHEAFTLSGT
;
A
#
# COMPACT_ATOMS: atom_id res chain seq x y z
N MET A 1 33.54 37.01 -25.49
CA MET A 1 33.01 37.37 -24.17
C MET A 1 31.81 36.46 -23.91
N THR A 2 32.04 35.34 -23.32
CA THR A 2 31.05 34.31 -22.97
C THR A 2 30.65 34.50 -21.53
N MET A 3 29.42 34.89 -21.28
CA MET A 3 28.85 35.02 -19.93
C MET A 3 28.49 33.65 -19.39
N ASP A 4 29.13 33.31 -18.28
CA ASP A 4 28.86 32.10 -17.50
C ASP A 4 27.48 32.16 -16.80
N ARG A 5 26.59 31.22 -17.14
CA ARG A 5 25.22 31.10 -16.61
C ARG A 5 25.08 30.24 -15.36
N ARG A 6 26.10 30.20 -14.47
CA ARG A 6 26.09 29.34 -13.28
C ARG A 6 26.03 30.07 -11.93
N LYS A 7 25.38 31.18 -11.82
CA LYS A 7 25.23 31.89 -10.54
C LYS A 7 23.84 32.49 -10.34
N TRP A 8 22.80 31.69 -10.32
CA TRP A 8 21.49 32.11 -9.82
C TRP A 8 20.67 30.88 -9.39
N PHE A 9 21.01 30.28 -8.27
CA PHE A 9 20.10 29.38 -7.51
C PHE A 9 20.68 29.04 -6.14
N VAL A 10 21.16 30.04 -5.41
CA VAL A 10 21.44 29.91 -3.98
C VAL A 10 20.94 31.21 -3.34
N GLY A 11 19.75 31.20 -2.78
CA GLY A 11 19.31 32.38 -2.04
C GLY A 11 17.82 32.55 -1.74
N ALA A 12 16.97 31.55 -1.96
CA ALA A 12 15.55 31.73 -1.65
C ALA A 12 14.90 30.58 -0.87
N SER A 13 15.63 29.55 -0.50
CA SER A 13 15.02 28.36 0.19
C SER A 13 15.28 28.28 1.69
N SER A 14 15.98 29.23 2.29
CA SER A 14 16.33 29.15 3.71
C SER A 14 15.52 30.04 4.66
N LEU A 15 14.54 30.78 4.18
CA LEU A 15 13.78 31.72 5.02
C LEU A 15 12.31 31.32 5.28
N LEU A 16 11.82 30.23 4.75
CA LEU A 16 10.44 29.77 4.98
C LEU A 16 10.34 28.51 5.88
N LEU A 17 11.48 27.94 6.28
CA LEU A 17 11.52 26.72 7.10
C LEU A 17 11.76 26.93 8.60
N THR A 18 11.99 28.17 9.04
CA THR A 18 12.33 28.46 10.44
C THR A 18 11.19 29.01 11.30
N LYS A 19 9.98 29.08 10.80
CA LYS A 19 8.84 29.58 11.60
C LYS A 19 7.84 28.53 12.09
N THR A 20 8.05 27.26 11.86
CA THR A 20 7.06 26.22 12.23
C THR A 20 7.58 25.22 13.27
N LEU A 21 8.75 25.43 13.86
CA LEU A 21 9.37 24.42 14.74
C LEU A 21 9.40 24.78 16.23
N LEU A 22 8.74 25.84 16.65
CA LEU A 22 8.70 26.23 18.08
C LEU A 22 7.30 26.58 18.54
N ALA A 23 6.37 25.69 18.46
CA ALA A 23 5.18 25.67 19.31
C ALA A 23 4.40 24.40 18.98
N GLN A 24 4.56 23.41 19.79
CA GLN A 24 3.46 22.50 20.14
C GLN A 24 4.02 21.30 20.88
N SER A 25 4.35 21.54 22.12
CA SER A 25 4.09 20.54 23.15
C SER A 25 2.60 20.61 23.46
N ASP A 26 1.97 19.47 23.36
CA ASP A 26 0.72 19.11 24.01
C ASP A 26 -0.48 20.05 23.97
N SER A 27 -1.52 19.54 23.34
CA SER A 27 -2.93 19.95 23.42
C SER A 27 -3.48 20.70 22.21
N ASN A 28 -3.52 20.10 21.05
CA ASN A 28 -4.61 20.39 20.12
C ASN A 28 -4.60 19.42 18.92
N HIS A 29 -5.00 18.18 19.15
CA HIS A 29 -5.31 17.24 18.06
C HIS A 29 -6.58 17.66 17.29
N GLY A 30 -7.18 18.80 17.65
CA GLY A 30 -8.37 19.34 17.01
C GLY A 30 -8.13 20.32 15.86
N ALA A 31 -6.89 20.80 15.66
CA ALA A 31 -6.64 21.88 14.70
C ALA A 31 -6.30 21.41 13.27
N HIS A 32 -6.07 20.12 13.07
CA HIS A 32 -5.79 19.57 11.72
C HIS A 32 -7.05 19.35 10.87
N GLY A 33 -8.24 19.67 11.39
CA GLY A 33 -9.52 19.52 10.71
C GLY A 33 -9.91 20.65 9.75
N GLN A 34 -9.07 21.68 9.58
CA GLN A 34 -9.46 22.86 8.76
C GLN A 34 -9.03 22.79 7.29
N HIS A 35 -8.29 21.78 6.87
CA HIS A 35 -7.97 21.61 5.46
C HIS A 35 -8.93 20.60 4.81
N GLY A 36 -10.05 21.09 4.32
CA GLY A 36 -11.11 20.29 3.70
C GLY A 36 -11.84 19.48 4.78
N ALA A 37 -12.86 20.08 5.42
CA ALA A 37 -13.64 19.42 6.43
C ALA A 37 -14.12 18.07 5.93
N HIS A 38 -13.46 17.00 6.40
CA HIS A 38 -14.10 15.70 6.36
C HIS A 38 -15.40 15.83 7.16
N PRO A 39 -16.57 15.49 6.61
CA PRO A 39 -17.74 15.37 7.42
C PRO A 39 -17.37 14.48 8.60
N ALA A 40 -17.74 14.89 9.80
CA ALA A 40 -17.51 14.12 11.01
C ALA A 40 -18.07 12.71 10.79
N LEU A 41 -17.19 11.78 10.44
CA LEU A 41 -17.57 10.37 10.31
C LEU A 41 -18.02 9.92 11.70
N PRO A 42 -19.11 9.17 11.82
CA PRO A 42 -19.53 8.60 13.08
C PRO A 42 -18.33 7.84 13.67
N LYS A 43 -18.05 8.03 14.96
CA LYS A 43 -16.98 7.30 15.64
C LYS A 43 -17.15 5.82 15.36
N ALA A 44 -16.06 5.19 14.92
CA ALA A 44 -16.05 3.76 14.76
C ALA A 44 -16.53 3.12 16.06
N ASN A 45 -17.58 2.36 15.99
CA ASN A 45 -17.96 1.52 17.11
C ASN A 45 -17.06 0.29 17.06
N PRO A 46 -16.08 0.15 17.97
CA PRO A 46 -15.19 -1.00 17.95
C PRO A 46 -16.03 -2.25 18.22
N SER A 47 -16.33 -2.98 17.17
CA SER A 47 -16.87 -4.32 17.36
C SER A 47 -15.77 -5.18 17.96
N PRO A 48 -16.01 -5.98 19.02
CA PRO A 48 -15.01 -6.89 19.59
C PRO A 48 -14.55 -7.96 18.57
N GLU A 49 -15.31 -8.17 17.52
CA GLU A 49 -14.93 -9.01 16.37
C GLU A 49 -15.05 -8.20 15.08
N PRO A 50 -14.26 -7.16 14.94
CA PRO A 50 -14.54 -6.20 13.89
C PRO A 50 -14.39 -6.79 12.50
N TYR A 51 -13.43 -7.69 12.31
CA TYR A 51 -13.11 -8.21 10.98
C TYR A 51 -13.96 -9.40 10.58
N ALA A 52 -14.18 -10.35 11.49
CA ALA A 52 -15.09 -11.46 11.26
C ALA A 52 -16.52 -10.96 10.99
N LYS A 53 -16.95 -9.92 11.70
CA LYS A 53 -18.28 -9.33 11.53
C LYS A 53 -18.38 -8.44 10.29
N LEU A 54 -17.32 -7.74 9.91
CA LEU A 54 -17.23 -6.99 8.67
C LEU A 54 -17.26 -7.91 7.44
N GLN A 55 -16.89 -9.17 7.63
CA GLN A 55 -16.91 -10.20 6.60
C GLN A 55 -18.04 -11.23 6.77
N GLY A 56 -18.77 -11.15 7.86
CA GLY A 56 -19.77 -12.14 8.26
C GLY A 56 -20.98 -12.27 7.36
N GLY A 57 -21.17 -11.38 6.41
CA GLY A 57 -22.18 -11.50 5.38
C GLY A 57 -21.65 -11.99 4.03
N VAL A 58 -20.31 -12.02 3.87
CA VAL A 58 -19.70 -12.50 2.63
C VAL A 58 -19.80 -14.02 2.60
N PRO A 59 -20.42 -14.61 1.59
CA PRO A 59 -20.37 -16.04 1.43
C PRO A 59 -18.90 -16.49 1.39
N HIS A 60 -18.49 -17.27 2.36
CA HIS A 60 -17.13 -17.84 2.41
C HIS A 60 -16.94 -18.94 1.34
N HIS A 61 -17.70 -18.86 0.26
CA HIS A 61 -17.59 -19.78 -0.85
C HIS A 61 -16.63 -19.18 -1.87
N LEU A 62 -15.57 -19.92 -2.12
CA LEU A 62 -14.72 -19.67 -3.25
C LEU A 62 -15.46 -20.03 -4.54
N THR A 63 -15.21 -19.29 -5.61
CA THR A 63 -15.61 -19.73 -6.94
C THR A 63 -14.80 -20.98 -7.32
N ALA A 64 -15.26 -21.77 -8.28
CA ALA A 64 -14.52 -22.93 -8.77
C ALA A 64 -13.10 -22.52 -9.26
N ASP A 65 -12.97 -21.35 -9.86
CA ASP A 65 -11.68 -20.78 -10.28
C ASP A 65 -10.78 -20.47 -9.09
N GLN A 66 -11.30 -19.82 -8.05
CA GLN A 66 -10.57 -19.52 -6.81
C GLN A 66 -10.18 -20.81 -6.06
N GLU A 67 -11.08 -21.78 -5.98
CA GLU A 67 -10.82 -23.07 -5.33
C GLU A 67 -9.71 -23.86 -6.03
N SER A 68 -9.68 -23.83 -7.36
CA SER A 68 -8.61 -24.48 -8.15
C SER A 68 -7.23 -23.83 -7.96
N GLN A 69 -7.20 -22.60 -7.43
CA GLN A 69 -5.99 -21.81 -7.21
C GLN A 69 -5.59 -21.77 -5.72
N ARG A 70 -6.12 -22.67 -4.89
CA ARG A 70 -5.68 -22.83 -3.50
C ARG A 70 -4.20 -23.17 -3.42
N SER A 71 -3.55 -22.58 -2.46
CA SER A 71 -2.10 -22.55 -2.33
C SER A 71 -1.56 -23.45 -1.25
N PHE A 72 -0.34 -23.92 -1.46
CA PHE A 72 0.43 -24.68 -0.48
C PHE A 72 1.67 -23.89 -0.08
N THR A 73 1.81 -23.62 1.22
CA THR A 73 2.99 -22.94 1.75
C THR A 73 4.23 -23.83 1.64
N SER A 74 5.28 -23.33 0.98
CA SER A 74 6.58 -23.99 0.86
C SER A 74 7.67 -22.98 1.23
N PRO A 75 8.37 -23.17 2.39
CA PRO A 75 9.43 -22.26 2.81
C PRO A 75 10.51 -22.09 1.74
N ALA A 76 10.93 -20.85 1.49
CA ALA A 76 12.02 -20.55 0.56
C ALA A 76 13.38 -20.91 1.16
N PRO A 77 14.37 -21.30 0.33
CA PRO A 77 15.76 -21.40 0.74
C PRO A 77 16.26 -20.10 1.35
N LYS A 78 17.20 -20.19 2.29
CA LYS A 78 17.81 -19.00 2.90
C LYS A 78 18.68 -18.27 1.89
N GLY A 79 18.46 -16.97 1.77
CA GLY A 79 19.31 -16.02 1.07
C GLY A 79 20.20 -15.22 2.02
N PRO A 80 20.85 -14.14 1.53
CA PRO A 80 21.55 -13.19 2.38
C PRO A 80 20.63 -12.65 3.48
N SER A 81 21.07 -12.68 4.73
CA SER A 81 20.21 -12.31 5.86
C SER A 81 19.71 -10.88 5.75
N GLY A 82 20.63 -9.92 5.53
CA GLY A 82 20.35 -8.49 5.66
C GLY A 82 20.18 -8.07 7.12
N ARG A 83 19.88 -6.81 7.33
CA ARG A 83 19.64 -6.26 8.67
C ARG A 83 18.55 -5.22 8.68
N TRP A 84 17.83 -5.17 9.80
CA TRP A 84 16.82 -4.16 10.09
C TRP A 84 17.37 -3.11 11.07
N ILE A 85 16.93 -1.87 10.92
CA ILE A 85 17.19 -0.80 11.87
C ILE A 85 15.87 -0.06 12.15
N THR A 86 15.72 0.43 13.38
CA THR A 86 14.60 1.28 13.77
C THR A 86 14.81 2.70 13.24
N ARG A 87 13.73 3.35 12.81
CA ARG A 87 13.69 4.72 12.34
C ARG A 87 12.68 5.53 13.15
N ALA A 88 12.68 6.85 12.97
CA ALA A 88 11.70 7.72 13.62
C ALA A 88 10.28 7.20 13.39
N SER A 89 9.54 6.98 14.46
CA SER A 89 8.18 6.43 14.43
C SER A 89 7.23 7.31 13.62
N LEU A 90 6.27 6.66 12.95
CA LEU A 90 5.16 7.37 12.30
C LEU A 90 4.43 8.23 13.34
N PRO A 91 4.22 9.54 13.11
CA PRO A 91 3.69 10.45 14.14
C PRO A 91 2.33 10.05 14.69
N ILE A 92 1.50 9.43 13.87
CA ILE A 92 0.19 8.91 14.24
C ILE A 92 0.13 7.45 13.88
N PRO A 93 -0.10 6.53 14.84
CA PRO A 93 -0.27 5.11 14.54
C PRO A 93 -1.38 4.90 13.52
N ARG A 94 -1.10 4.12 12.49
CA ARG A 94 -2.08 3.80 11.44
C ARG A 94 -1.95 2.37 10.95
N SER A 95 -3.08 1.82 10.53
CA SER A 95 -3.17 0.56 9.80
C SER A 95 -3.95 0.76 8.51
N GLU A 96 -3.99 -0.25 7.68
CA GLU A 96 -4.77 -0.29 6.43
C GLU A 96 -4.49 0.90 5.50
N MET A 97 -3.23 1.39 5.50
CA MET A 97 -2.76 2.32 4.48
C MET A 97 -2.68 1.64 3.12
N ALA A 98 -2.55 0.31 3.14
CA ALA A 98 -2.46 -0.63 2.04
C ALA A 98 -1.24 -0.46 1.14
N TRP A 99 -0.91 0.76 0.75
CA TRP A 99 0.26 1.08 -0.08
C TRP A 99 0.85 2.43 0.33
N ALA A 100 2.12 2.59 -0.04
CA ALA A 100 2.82 3.85 0.03
C ALA A 100 3.51 4.10 -1.30
N THR A 101 4.00 5.30 -1.49
CA THR A 101 4.77 5.62 -2.69
C THR A 101 6.04 6.38 -2.32
N GLU A 102 7.06 6.19 -3.13
CA GLU A 102 8.28 6.98 -3.10
C GLU A 102 8.13 8.14 -4.07
N TRP A 103 8.58 9.32 -3.64
CA TRP A 103 8.79 10.45 -4.54
C TRP A 103 9.94 11.31 -4.04
N ALA A 104 10.87 11.64 -4.94
CA ALA A 104 12.03 12.49 -4.67
C ALA A 104 12.86 12.07 -3.43
N GLY A 105 13.05 10.77 -3.22
CA GLY A 105 13.80 10.22 -2.09
C GLY A 105 13.05 10.27 -0.76
N ARG A 106 11.73 10.39 -0.78
CA ARG A 106 10.86 10.43 0.41
C ARG A 106 9.79 9.36 0.38
N LEU A 107 9.42 8.87 1.56
CA LEU A 107 8.30 7.96 1.73
C LEU A 107 7.02 8.78 2.01
N HIS A 108 5.99 8.59 1.20
CA HIS A 108 4.68 9.18 1.37
C HIS A 108 3.69 8.13 1.87
N VAL A 109 3.09 8.37 3.06
CA VAL A 109 2.11 7.50 3.72
C VAL A 109 0.78 8.24 3.80
N ILE A 110 -0.23 7.71 3.13
CA ILE A 110 -1.49 8.41 2.84
C ILE A 110 -2.68 7.57 3.27
N GLY A 111 -3.66 8.16 3.95
CA GLY A 111 -4.90 7.51 4.37
C GLY A 111 -4.72 6.47 5.48
N GLY A 112 -5.61 5.49 5.51
CA GLY A 112 -5.62 4.40 6.49
C GLY A 112 -6.50 4.67 7.72
N TYR A 113 -6.52 3.70 8.63
CA TYR A 113 -7.19 3.85 9.92
C TYR A 113 -6.30 4.55 10.94
N GLY A 114 -6.85 5.54 11.62
CA GLY A 114 -6.35 6.02 12.90
C GLY A 114 -7.02 5.30 14.08
N GLU A 115 -6.83 5.84 15.28
CA GLU A 115 -7.43 5.33 16.49
C GLU A 115 -8.96 5.13 16.35
N GLY A 116 -9.46 4.04 16.91
CA GLY A 116 -10.87 3.65 16.82
C GLY A 116 -11.30 3.21 15.42
N ARG A 117 -10.37 2.87 14.52
CA ARG A 117 -10.63 2.49 13.12
C ARG A 117 -11.38 3.57 12.35
N VAL A 118 -11.08 4.82 12.63
CA VAL A 118 -11.64 5.95 11.89
C VAL A 118 -10.81 6.19 10.64
N ASP A 119 -11.47 6.28 9.49
CA ASP A 119 -10.83 6.62 8.22
C ASP A 119 -10.18 7.98 8.30
N ARG A 120 -8.93 8.06 7.84
CA ARG A 120 -8.13 9.28 7.91
C ARG A 120 -7.63 9.68 6.52
N GLY A 121 -7.53 10.99 6.33
CA GLY A 121 -6.91 11.57 5.14
C GLY A 121 -5.44 11.95 5.35
N TYR A 122 -4.84 11.64 6.48
CA TYR A 122 -3.48 12.07 6.80
C TYR A 122 -2.50 11.70 5.70
N HIS A 123 -1.64 12.65 5.35
CA HIS A 123 -0.53 12.49 4.45
C HIS A 123 0.76 12.83 5.21
N HIS A 124 1.51 11.82 5.63
CA HIS A 124 2.82 11.99 6.26
C HIS A 124 3.92 11.69 5.26
N VAL A 125 4.95 12.50 5.30
CA VAL A 125 6.13 12.41 4.43
C VAL A 125 7.37 12.21 5.29
N TYR A 126 8.08 11.12 5.06
CA TYR A 126 9.33 10.82 5.77
C TYR A 126 10.54 11.25 4.95
N GLU A 127 11.44 11.98 5.59
CA GLU A 127 12.73 12.40 5.05
C GLU A 127 13.85 11.49 5.62
N PRO A 128 14.39 10.54 4.84
CA PRO A 128 15.37 9.56 5.35
C PRO A 128 16.66 10.17 5.89
N LYS A 129 17.15 11.25 5.27
CA LYS A 129 18.41 11.89 5.65
C LYS A 129 18.33 12.56 7.01
N ALA A 130 17.18 13.17 7.32
CA ALA A 130 16.94 13.83 8.59
C ALA A 130 16.35 12.88 9.65
N ASP A 131 15.89 11.69 9.26
CA ASP A 131 15.12 10.75 10.09
C ASP A 131 13.90 11.44 10.72
N GLN A 132 13.13 12.18 9.91
CA GLN A 132 12.01 12.99 10.39
C GLN A 132 10.77 12.84 9.50
N TRP A 133 9.61 13.03 10.14
CA TRP A 133 8.31 13.07 9.47
C TRP A 133 7.78 14.49 9.35
N HIS A 134 7.13 14.77 8.26
CA HIS A 134 6.43 16.03 7.99
C HIS A 134 4.97 15.74 7.65
N LEU A 135 4.10 16.68 7.94
CA LEU A 135 2.70 16.64 7.51
C LEU A 135 2.57 17.38 6.18
N ALA A 136 1.91 16.76 5.22
CA ALA A 136 1.50 17.36 3.95
C ALA A 136 -0.02 17.47 3.89
N ALA A 137 -0.56 18.17 2.88
CA ALA A 137 -1.98 18.33 2.71
C ALA A 137 -2.69 16.96 2.70
N PRO A 138 -3.71 16.75 3.54
CA PRO A 138 -4.41 15.48 3.63
C PRO A 138 -5.26 15.22 2.38
N LEU A 139 -5.62 13.95 2.15
CA LEU A 139 -6.64 13.61 1.16
C LEU A 139 -7.92 14.41 1.42
N PRO A 140 -8.58 14.92 0.38
CA PRO A 140 -9.84 15.65 0.51
C PRO A 140 -10.94 14.83 1.18
N ARG A 141 -10.89 13.51 1.06
CA ARG A 141 -11.76 12.56 1.78
C ARG A 141 -10.92 11.49 2.45
N GLY A 142 -11.10 11.30 3.75
CA GLY A 142 -10.45 10.23 4.49
C GLY A 142 -10.98 8.87 4.03
N ALA A 143 -10.04 7.96 3.78
CA ALA A 143 -10.33 6.59 3.37
C ALA A 143 -9.23 5.66 3.84
N ASN A 144 -9.54 4.37 3.94
CA ASN A 144 -8.61 3.30 4.17
C ASN A 144 -8.43 2.46 2.89
N HIS A 145 -7.37 1.67 2.80
CA HIS A 145 -7.07 0.82 1.63
C HIS A 145 -7.05 1.60 0.30
N VAL A 146 -6.58 2.82 0.34
CA VAL A 146 -6.45 3.69 -0.84
C VAL A 146 -5.26 3.22 -1.65
N ALA A 147 -5.44 2.99 -2.94
CA ALA A 147 -4.33 2.68 -3.85
C ALA A 147 -3.54 3.96 -4.18
N VAL A 148 -2.24 3.96 -3.91
CA VAL A 148 -1.37 5.13 -4.05
C VAL A 148 -0.20 4.81 -4.96
N VAL A 149 0.13 5.73 -5.87
CA VAL A 149 1.25 5.56 -6.82
C VAL A 149 1.80 6.91 -7.28
N SER A 150 3.10 7.00 -7.50
CA SER A 150 3.76 8.18 -8.09
C SER A 150 3.98 8.00 -9.60
N LEU A 151 3.79 9.07 -10.35
CA LEU A 151 4.11 9.15 -11.76
C LEU A 151 4.45 10.60 -12.16
N GLU A 152 5.58 10.79 -12.85
CA GLU A 152 5.99 12.07 -13.44
C GLU A 152 5.90 13.26 -12.46
N GLY A 153 6.41 13.07 -11.23
CA GLY A 153 6.47 14.12 -10.22
C GLY A 153 5.18 14.39 -9.45
N ARG A 154 4.15 13.58 -9.66
CA ARG A 154 2.85 13.65 -8.98
C ARG A 154 2.55 12.38 -8.24
N ILE A 155 1.69 12.47 -7.24
CA ILE A 155 1.18 11.29 -6.52
C ILE A 155 -0.32 11.18 -6.80
N TYR A 156 -0.76 9.97 -7.09
CA TYR A 156 -2.16 9.66 -7.38
C TYR A 156 -2.72 8.75 -6.29
N ALA A 157 -3.97 8.99 -5.94
CA ALA A 157 -4.71 8.20 -4.95
C ALA A 157 -6.06 7.79 -5.53
N PHE A 158 -6.38 6.49 -5.42
CA PHE A 158 -7.56 5.90 -6.07
C PHE A 158 -8.39 5.10 -5.09
N GLY A 159 -9.70 5.37 -5.05
CA GLY A 159 -10.68 4.58 -4.33
C GLY A 159 -10.38 4.41 -2.85
N GLY A 160 -10.42 3.19 -2.38
CA GLY A 160 -10.36 2.81 -0.98
C GLY A 160 -11.73 2.45 -0.42
N PHE A 161 -11.81 2.34 0.90
CA PHE A 161 -13.07 2.19 1.61
C PHE A 161 -13.29 3.38 2.53
N ILE A 162 -14.55 3.72 2.70
CA ILE A 162 -15.03 4.74 3.62
C ILE A 162 -16.03 4.12 4.62
N GLU A 163 -16.38 4.88 5.67
CA GLU A 163 -17.30 4.42 6.70
C GLU A 163 -16.82 3.11 7.36
N GLN A 164 -15.53 3.08 7.72
CA GLN A 164 -14.92 1.93 8.38
C GLN A 164 -14.95 0.65 7.54
N ASN A 165 -14.59 0.74 6.29
CA ASN A 165 -14.54 -0.39 5.36
C ASN A 165 -15.93 -0.90 4.91
N ARG A 166 -16.97 -0.12 5.08
CA ARG A 166 -18.33 -0.50 4.68
C ARG A 166 -18.60 -0.23 3.22
N ASN A 167 -18.19 0.93 2.72
CA ASN A 167 -18.49 1.37 1.37
C ASN A 167 -17.20 1.51 0.55
N PRO A 168 -17.10 0.84 -0.60
CA PRO A 168 -16.04 1.11 -1.56
C PRO A 168 -16.23 2.50 -2.17
N ASP A 169 -15.13 3.21 -2.34
CA ASP A 169 -15.10 4.56 -2.90
C ASP A 169 -14.63 4.58 -4.35
N ASN A 170 -15.08 5.56 -5.13
CA ASN A 170 -14.63 5.76 -6.50
C ASN A 170 -13.88 7.09 -6.71
N HIS A 171 -13.63 7.87 -5.66
CA HIS A 171 -12.87 9.10 -5.80
C HIS A 171 -11.44 8.82 -6.27
N ALA A 172 -10.96 9.71 -7.09
CA ALA A 172 -9.58 9.72 -7.57
C ALA A 172 -9.01 11.13 -7.43
N TYR A 173 -7.77 11.19 -6.97
CA TYR A 173 -7.10 12.46 -6.72
C TYR A 173 -5.67 12.43 -7.26
N VAL A 174 -5.18 13.61 -7.66
CA VAL A 174 -3.77 13.88 -7.92
C VAL A 174 -3.25 14.91 -6.93
N TYR A 175 -2.07 14.64 -6.39
CA TYR A 175 -1.34 15.55 -5.50
C TYR A 175 -0.22 16.24 -6.25
N GLU A 176 -0.31 17.55 -6.32
CA GLU A 176 0.74 18.42 -6.85
C GLU A 176 1.71 18.76 -5.71
N VAL A 177 2.84 18.07 -5.68
CA VAL A 177 3.82 18.19 -4.59
C VAL A 177 4.33 19.62 -4.42
N SER A 178 4.56 20.35 -5.50
CA SER A 178 5.05 21.74 -5.48
C SER A 178 4.05 22.74 -4.89
N GLN A 179 2.76 22.38 -4.85
CA GLN A 179 1.68 23.22 -4.34
C GLN A 179 1.12 22.72 -3.01
N ASP A 180 1.58 21.56 -2.54
CA ASP A 180 1.00 20.86 -1.38
C ASP A 180 -0.53 20.78 -1.49
N LYS A 181 -1.03 20.29 -2.62
CA LYS A 181 -2.46 20.34 -2.90
C LYS A 181 -2.96 19.12 -3.65
N TRP A 182 -4.08 18.57 -3.20
CA TRP A 182 -4.86 17.56 -3.89
C TRP A 182 -5.92 18.17 -4.81
N THR A 183 -6.11 17.57 -5.97
CA THR A 183 -7.13 17.93 -6.96
C THR A 183 -7.85 16.65 -7.41
N SER A 184 -9.18 16.74 -7.57
CA SER A 184 -9.96 15.62 -8.11
C SER A 184 -9.67 15.42 -9.59
N ILE A 185 -9.63 14.18 -10.02
CA ILE A 185 -9.51 13.73 -11.41
C ILE A 185 -10.65 12.79 -11.74
N ALA A 186 -10.73 12.27 -12.97
CA ALA A 186 -11.79 11.35 -13.38
C ALA A 186 -11.94 10.20 -12.39
N PRO A 187 -13.13 10.00 -11.80
CA PRO A 187 -13.35 8.98 -10.79
C PRO A 187 -13.18 7.56 -11.37
N LEU A 188 -12.95 6.59 -10.50
CA LEU A 188 -12.91 5.19 -10.90
C LEU A 188 -14.22 4.80 -11.59
N PRO A 189 -14.16 4.06 -12.70
CA PRO A 189 -15.36 3.55 -13.36
C PRO A 189 -16.20 2.62 -12.46
N ARG A 190 -15.53 1.96 -11.50
CA ARG A 190 -16.15 1.03 -10.56
C ARG A 190 -15.55 1.23 -9.17
N PRO A 191 -16.37 1.53 -8.14
CA PRO A 191 -15.89 1.72 -6.76
C PRO A 191 -15.18 0.48 -6.24
N ARG A 192 -14.04 0.64 -5.58
CA ARG A 192 -13.34 -0.45 -4.88
C ARG A 192 -12.24 0.06 -3.95
N GLY A 193 -11.97 -0.73 -2.92
CA GLY A 193 -10.79 -0.56 -2.06
C GLY A 193 -9.84 -1.75 -2.17
N ALA A 194 -8.69 -1.66 -1.53
CA ALA A 194 -7.67 -2.71 -1.50
C ALA A 194 -7.21 -3.18 -2.89
N ALA A 195 -7.36 -2.34 -3.91
CA ALA A 195 -6.78 -2.54 -5.23
C ALA A 195 -5.32 -2.11 -5.25
N ALA A 196 -4.48 -2.74 -6.05
CA ALA A 196 -3.12 -2.30 -6.26
C ALA A 196 -3.03 -1.26 -7.37
N ALA A 197 -2.17 -0.24 -7.19
CA ALA A 197 -1.86 0.73 -8.21
C ALA A 197 -0.38 0.69 -8.57
N VAL A 198 -0.08 0.80 -9.87
CA VAL A 198 1.30 0.83 -10.37
C VAL A 198 1.41 1.66 -11.64
N ALA A 199 2.52 2.38 -11.78
CA ALA A 199 2.82 3.14 -12.99
C ALA A 199 3.55 2.26 -14.01
N LEU A 200 3.08 2.29 -15.26
CA LEU A 200 3.75 1.61 -16.37
C LEU A 200 3.50 2.37 -17.67
N ASN A 201 4.57 2.64 -18.42
CA ASN A 201 4.52 3.30 -19.74
C ASN A 201 3.73 4.64 -19.73
N GLY A 202 3.93 5.47 -18.69
CA GLY A 202 3.26 6.78 -18.54
C GLY A 202 1.78 6.70 -18.20
N LYS A 203 1.27 5.54 -17.79
CA LYS A 203 -0.11 5.30 -17.36
C LYS A 203 -0.16 4.65 -16.00
N LEU A 204 -1.31 4.74 -15.34
CA LEU A 204 -1.54 4.17 -14.01
C LEU A 204 -2.50 2.99 -14.12
N HIS A 205 -2.03 1.82 -13.73
CA HIS A 205 -2.78 0.58 -13.72
C HIS A 205 -3.37 0.36 -12.33
N LEU A 206 -4.68 0.14 -12.25
CA LEU A 206 -5.40 -0.21 -11.03
C LEU A 206 -5.96 -1.62 -11.18
N ILE A 207 -5.52 -2.55 -10.32
CA ILE A 207 -5.71 -3.99 -10.52
C ILE A 207 -6.25 -4.64 -9.26
N GLY A 208 -7.26 -5.52 -9.42
CA GLY A 208 -7.86 -6.25 -8.34
C GLY A 208 -8.66 -5.36 -7.38
N GLY A 209 -8.66 -5.72 -6.12
CA GLY A 209 -9.39 -5.04 -5.05
C GLY A 209 -10.67 -5.75 -4.65
N ALA A 210 -11.44 -5.11 -3.78
CA ALA A 210 -12.74 -5.60 -3.36
C ALA A 210 -13.81 -4.52 -3.59
N SER A 211 -14.96 -4.96 -4.07
CA SER A 211 -16.15 -4.16 -4.35
C SER A 211 -17.27 -4.51 -3.37
N SER A 212 -18.34 -3.76 -3.45
CA SER A 212 -19.57 -3.94 -2.67
C SER A 212 -19.44 -3.62 -1.17
N PRO A 213 -20.55 -3.31 -0.50
CA PRO A 213 -20.60 -3.15 0.95
C PRO A 213 -20.05 -4.37 1.67
N THR A 214 -19.68 -4.21 2.93
CA THR A 214 -19.06 -5.26 3.74
C THR A 214 -19.84 -6.57 3.75
N ASP A 215 -21.17 -6.49 3.78
CA ASP A 215 -22.03 -7.67 3.84
C ASP A 215 -22.05 -8.48 2.53
N GLU A 216 -21.67 -7.83 1.43
CA GLU A 216 -21.63 -8.43 0.09
C GLU A 216 -20.23 -8.30 -0.54
N ARG A 217 -19.23 -8.06 0.27
CA ARG A 217 -17.87 -7.81 -0.18
C ARG A 217 -17.34 -8.98 -1.02
N ALA A 218 -16.86 -8.67 -2.20
CA ALA A 218 -16.26 -9.63 -3.10
C ALA A 218 -14.97 -9.09 -3.70
N SER A 219 -13.95 -9.92 -3.73
CA SER A 219 -12.72 -9.65 -4.49
C SER A 219 -13.03 -9.59 -5.98
N VAL A 220 -12.43 -8.64 -6.67
CA VAL A 220 -12.61 -8.43 -8.10
C VAL A 220 -11.30 -8.56 -8.86
N GLY A 221 -11.37 -9.03 -10.09
CA GLY A 221 -10.22 -9.11 -10.99
C GLY A 221 -10.08 -7.89 -11.92
N TRP A 222 -10.77 -6.80 -11.64
CA TRP A 222 -10.80 -5.66 -12.55
C TRP A 222 -9.41 -5.08 -12.78
N HIS A 223 -9.10 -4.81 -14.03
CA HIS A 223 -7.90 -4.13 -14.45
C HIS A 223 -8.30 -2.92 -15.29
N GLU A 224 -8.08 -1.75 -14.73
CA GLU A 224 -8.39 -0.47 -15.35
C GLU A 224 -7.15 0.39 -15.39
N VAL A 225 -6.99 1.15 -16.47
CA VAL A 225 -5.82 1.97 -16.74
C VAL A 225 -6.24 3.41 -16.90
N TYR A 226 -5.70 4.26 -16.06
CA TYR A 226 -5.87 5.70 -16.14
C TYR A 226 -4.77 6.34 -16.96
N ASP A 227 -5.14 7.20 -17.88
CA ASP A 227 -4.22 8.03 -18.66
C ASP A 227 -4.25 9.47 -18.15
N PRO A 228 -3.20 9.92 -17.46
CA PRO A 228 -3.15 11.30 -16.93
C PRO A 228 -3.18 12.40 -17.97
N LYS A 229 -2.84 12.10 -19.23
CA LYS A 229 -2.82 13.08 -20.33
C LYS A 229 -4.22 13.39 -20.83
N THR A 230 -5.14 12.45 -20.74
CA THR A 230 -6.50 12.58 -21.26
C THR A 230 -7.56 12.60 -20.16
N ASP A 231 -7.17 12.35 -18.90
CA ASP A 231 -8.06 12.17 -17.75
C ASP A 231 -9.14 11.11 -18.00
N GLN A 232 -8.73 9.96 -18.55
CA GLN A 232 -9.67 8.90 -18.95
C GLN A 232 -9.21 7.52 -18.50
N TRP A 233 -10.19 6.64 -18.30
CA TRP A 233 -10.00 5.24 -17.94
C TRP A 233 -10.25 4.31 -19.12
N THR A 234 -9.44 3.27 -19.25
CA THR A 234 -9.62 2.15 -20.18
C THR A 234 -9.56 0.81 -19.47
N ARG A 235 -10.28 -0.19 -19.96
CA ARG A 235 -10.27 -1.56 -19.41
C ARG A 235 -9.21 -2.40 -20.09
N LYS A 236 -8.61 -3.30 -19.33
CA LYS A 236 -7.66 -4.31 -19.77
C LYS A 236 -8.11 -5.70 -19.32
N LYS A 237 -7.39 -6.73 -19.77
CA LYS A 237 -7.65 -8.11 -19.38
C LYS A 237 -7.64 -8.23 -17.87
N ALA A 238 -8.75 -8.72 -17.31
CA ALA A 238 -8.90 -8.89 -15.87
C ALA A 238 -7.84 -9.84 -15.30
N LEU A 239 -7.44 -9.59 -14.03
CA LEU A 239 -6.58 -10.47 -13.25
C LEU A 239 -7.31 -11.82 -13.06
N PRO A 240 -6.74 -12.94 -13.50
CA PRO A 240 -7.30 -14.25 -13.21
C PRO A 240 -7.23 -14.56 -11.71
N GLY A 241 -8.28 -15.18 -11.16
CA GLY A 241 -8.40 -15.33 -9.71
C GLY A 241 -8.58 -13.97 -9.03
N ALA A 242 -9.80 -13.44 -9.12
CA ALA A 242 -10.18 -12.15 -8.53
C ALA A 242 -9.78 -12.06 -7.06
N ARG A 243 -8.93 -11.10 -6.68
CA ARG A 243 -8.39 -10.97 -5.33
C ARG A 243 -8.04 -9.55 -4.93
N ASP A 244 -7.95 -9.33 -3.65
CA ASP A 244 -7.62 -8.07 -3.01
C ASP A 244 -6.38 -8.20 -2.10
N HIS A 245 -5.89 -7.07 -1.55
CA HIS A 245 -4.71 -7.01 -0.67
C HIS A 245 -3.45 -7.64 -1.27
N VAL A 246 -3.29 -7.52 -2.57
CA VAL A 246 -2.17 -8.06 -3.33
C VAL A 246 -0.94 -7.17 -3.24
N GLY A 247 0.25 -7.76 -3.32
CA GLY A 247 1.47 -7.02 -3.65
C GLY A 247 1.53 -6.73 -5.15
N CYS A 248 2.04 -5.55 -5.54
CA CYS A 248 2.15 -5.13 -6.94
C CYS A 248 3.44 -4.36 -7.20
N VAL A 249 4.16 -4.73 -8.26
CA VAL A 249 5.31 -3.97 -8.77
C VAL A 249 5.34 -3.96 -10.29
N ALA A 250 5.83 -2.86 -10.87
CA ALA A 250 6.20 -2.82 -12.28
C ALA A 250 7.71 -3.09 -12.41
N TYR A 251 8.07 -3.97 -13.33
CA TYR A 251 9.46 -4.30 -13.59
C TYR A 251 9.69 -4.70 -15.05
N LYS A 252 10.64 -4.06 -15.69
CA LYS A 252 11.04 -4.31 -17.10
C LYS A 252 9.85 -4.42 -18.05
N GLY A 253 8.94 -3.44 -17.99
CA GLY A 253 7.78 -3.34 -18.89
C GLY A 253 6.60 -4.27 -18.55
N ARG A 254 6.63 -4.97 -17.43
CA ARG A 254 5.57 -5.89 -16.98
C ARG A 254 5.07 -5.52 -15.59
N ILE A 255 3.87 -6.00 -15.23
CA ILE A 255 3.29 -5.80 -13.90
C ILE A 255 3.17 -7.17 -13.23
N HIS A 256 3.74 -7.27 -12.02
CA HIS A 256 3.69 -8.47 -11.20
C HIS A 256 2.68 -8.27 -10.08
N ILE A 257 1.75 -9.22 -9.93
CA ILE A 257 0.76 -9.30 -8.85
C ILE A 257 1.04 -10.56 -8.06
N ILE A 258 1.31 -10.39 -6.77
CA ILE A 258 1.80 -11.46 -5.90
C ILE A 258 0.93 -11.57 -4.65
N GLY A 259 0.56 -12.80 -4.27
CA GLY A 259 -0.23 -13.07 -3.08
C GLY A 259 -1.62 -12.44 -3.13
N GLY A 260 -2.10 -12.02 -1.97
CA GLY A 260 -3.45 -11.49 -1.78
C GLY A 260 -4.41 -12.53 -1.22
N ARG A 261 -5.70 -12.23 -1.28
CA ARG A 261 -6.75 -13.09 -0.73
C ARG A 261 -7.99 -13.09 -1.60
N PHE A 262 -8.78 -14.15 -1.46
CA PHE A 262 -10.10 -14.30 -2.05
C PHE A 262 -11.15 -13.96 -0.99
N ASN A 263 -11.82 -12.82 -1.12
CA ASN A 263 -12.90 -12.32 -0.28
C ASN A 263 -12.51 -12.08 1.20
N THR A 264 -11.83 -13.00 1.87
CA THR A 264 -11.46 -12.90 3.29
C THR A 264 -10.02 -13.35 3.55
N PHE A 265 -9.46 -12.97 4.70
CA PHE A 265 -8.11 -13.35 5.11
C PHE A 265 -7.95 -14.87 5.42
N GLU A 266 -9.02 -15.62 5.42
CA GLU A 266 -9.00 -17.09 5.56
C GLU A 266 -8.57 -17.78 4.26
N TYR A 267 -8.73 -17.09 3.12
CA TYR A 267 -8.45 -17.61 1.80
C TYR A 267 -7.29 -16.88 1.12
N ASN A 268 -6.14 -16.85 1.79
CA ASN A 268 -4.93 -16.29 1.19
C ASN A 268 -4.40 -17.17 0.08
N THR A 269 -3.73 -16.53 -0.87
CA THR A 269 -3.09 -17.20 -1.98
C THR A 269 -1.62 -16.82 -2.10
N ASP A 270 -0.84 -17.70 -2.70
CA ASP A 270 0.57 -17.50 -3.06
C ASP A 270 0.76 -17.15 -4.54
N LEU A 271 -0.31 -17.00 -5.30
CA LEU A 271 -0.26 -16.75 -6.73
C LEU A 271 0.68 -15.61 -7.09
N HIS A 272 1.57 -15.87 -8.03
CA HIS A 272 2.38 -14.87 -8.68
C HIS A 272 2.02 -14.83 -10.16
N GLN A 273 1.36 -13.75 -10.57
CA GLN A 273 0.94 -13.55 -11.95
C GLN A 273 1.58 -12.29 -12.50
N VAL A 274 1.95 -12.35 -13.77
CA VAL A 274 2.56 -11.23 -14.49
C VAL A 274 1.70 -10.83 -15.67
N TYR A 275 1.38 -9.55 -15.76
CA TYR A 275 0.69 -8.95 -16.88
C TYR A 275 1.68 -8.56 -17.97
N VAL A 276 1.39 -8.98 -19.20
CA VAL A 276 2.17 -8.71 -20.41
C VAL A 276 1.39 -7.71 -21.28
N PRO A 277 1.71 -6.41 -21.22
CA PRO A 277 0.92 -5.36 -21.87
C PRO A 277 0.78 -5.50 -23.37
N GLU A 278 1.83 -6.00 -24.04
CA GLU A 278 1.89 -6.13 -25.51
C GLU A 278 0.84 -7.12 -26.05
N ARG A 279 0.44 -8.09 -25.20
CA ARG A 279 -0.52 -9.14 -25.56
C ARG A 279 -1.85 -9.00 -24.83
N ASP A 280 -1.93 -8.07 -23.86
CA ASP A 280 -3.06 -7.95 -22.92
C ASP A 280 -3.39 -9.31 -22.27
N THR A 281 -2.37 -10.01 -21.74
CA THR A 281 -2.50 -11.37 -21.16
C THR A 281 -1.79 -11.46 -19.82
N TRP A 282 -2.15 -12.50 -19.07
CA TRP A 282 -1.52 -12.87 -17.81
C TRP A 282 -0.78 -14.19 -17.92
N GLU A 283 0.39 -14.28 -17.29
CA GLU A 283 1.20 -15.49 -17.16
C GLU A 283 1.41 -15.80 -15.66
N VAL A 284 1.74 -17.05 -15.35
CA VAL A 284 2.00 -17.50 -13.96
C VAL A 284 3.49 -17.76 -13.78
N LEU A 285 4.01 -17.32 -12.63
CA LEU A 285 5.41 -17.48 -12.22
C LEU A 285 5.49 -18.25 -10.90
N ALA A 286 6.73 -18.49 -10.40
CA ALA A 286 6.93 -19.20 -9.15
C ALA A 286 6.16 -18.52 -7.99
N PRO A 287 5.32 -19.27 -7.26
CA PRO A 287 4.44 -18.73 -6.26
C PRO A 287 5.21 -18.18 -5.05
N LEU A 288 4.59 -17.25 -4.32
CA LEU A 288 5.09 -16.74 -3.04
C LEU A 288 5.22 -17.91 -2.04
N PRO A 289 6.35 -18.07 -1.34
CA PRO A 289 6.59 -19.21 -0.46
C PRO A 289 5.57 -19.37 0.68
N ILE A 290 5.01 -18.27 1.15
CA ILE A 290 3.99 -18.24 2.20
C ILE A 290 2.78 -17.47 1.69
N ALA A 291 1.66 -18.16 1.50
CA ALA A 291 0.40 -17.54 1.10
C ALA A 291 -0.05 -16.49 2.12
N ARG A 292 -0.17 -15.22 1.70
CA ARG A 292 -0.56 -14.11 2.58
C ARG A 292 -1.08 -12.91 1.80
N SER A 293 -1.79 -12.05 2.50
CA SER A 293 -2.35 -10.79 1.99
C SER A 293 -1.86 -9.60 2.80
N GLY A 294 -2.04 -8.39 2.28
CA GLY A 294 -1.66 -7.17 2.98
C GLY A 294 -0.16 -7.06 3.29
N HIS A 295 0.68 -7.78 2.55
CA HIS A 295 2.14 -7.68 2.66
C HIS A 295 2.65 -6.47 1.87
N GLY A 296 3.77 -5.89 2.33
CA GLY A 296 4.53 -4.94 1.52
C GLY A 296 5.22 -5.64 0.36
N LEU A 297 5.27 -5.01 -0.81
CA LEU A 297 6.02 -5.50 -1.96
C LEU A 297 6.77 -4.36 -2.63
N VAL A 298 8.08 -4.48 -2.77
CA VAL A 298 8.93 -3.47 -3.40
C VAL A 298 9.99 -4.10 -4.31
N VAL A 299 10.49 -3.32 -5.27
CA VAL A 299 11.69 -3.68 -6.04
C VAL A 299 12.91 -3.15 -5.31
N TYR A 300 13.88 -4.00 -5.00
CA TYR A 300 15.15 -3.63 -4.40
C TYR A 300 16.28 -4.48 -5.00
N ARG A 301 17.31 -3.84 -5.52
CA ARG A 301 18.46 -4.51 -6.19
C ARG A 301 18.00 -5.57 -7.22
N ASP A 302 17.13 -5.17 -8.15
CA ASP A 302 16.58 -6.02 -9.21
C ASP A 302 15.82 -7.27 -8.75
N ARG A 303 15.40 -7.34 -7.48
CA ARG A 303 14.56 -8.40 -6.91
C ARG A 303 13.29 -7.81 -6.30
N PHE A 304 12.25 -8.63 -6.15
CA PHE A 304 11.01 -8.20 -5.51
C PHE A 304 10.98 -8.70 -4.07
N TYR A 305 10.92 -7.81 -3.12
CA TYR A 305 10.89 -8.14 -1.69
C TYR A 305 9.46 -8.07 -1.17
N ALA A 306 8.95 -9.22 -0.71
CA ALA A 306 7.67 -9.36 -0.03
C ALA A 306 7.90 -9.45 1.47
N MET A 307 7.25 -8.62 2.28
CA MET A 307 7.46 -8.56 3.72
C MET A 307 6.18 -8.36 4.51
N GLY A 308 6.09 -9.00 5.67
CA GLY A 308 4.91 -8.91 6.52
C GLY A 308 3.68 -9.55 5.89
N GLY A 309 2.50 -9.03 6.28
CA GLY A 309 1.20 -9.51 5.80
C GLY A 309 0.39 -10.24 6.87
N GLU A 310 -0.81 -10.65 6.50
CA GLU A 310 -1.72 -11.39 7.37
C GLU A 310 -2.29 -12.61 6.66
N GLY A 311 -2.81 -13.57 7.45
CA GLY A 311 -3.54 -14.68 6.89
C GLY A 311 -3.89 -15.78 7.88
N GLY A 312 -4.76 -16.68 7.42
CA GLY A 312 -5.07 -17.93 8.10
C GLY A 312 -4.07 -19.02 7.71
N ILE A 313 -3.86 -19.97 8.59
CA ILE A 313 -3.14 -21.20 8.26
C ILE A 313 -4.16 -22.14 7.61
N ILE A 314 -4.00 -22.42 6.32
CA ILE A 314 -4.98 -23.15 5.47
C ILE A 314 -5.39 -24.51 6.09
N ASN A 315 -4.49 -25.20 6.79
CA ASN A 315 -4.76 -26.51 7.38
C ASN A 315 -5.14 -26.45 8.87
N ARG A 316 -5.37 -25.26 9.44
CA ARG A 316 -5.75 -25.07 10.84
C ARG A 316 -6.80 -23.98 10.96
N PRO A 317 -8.07 -24.28 10.71
CA PRO A 317 -9.16 -23.34 10.91
C PRO A 317 -9.09 -22.70 12.30
N GLY A 318 -9.20 -21.37 12.36
CA GLY A 318 -9.10 -20.59 13.59
C GLY A 318 -7.68 -20.19 14.01
N GLN A 319 -6.63 -20.64 13.34
CA GLN A 319 -5.28 -20.11 13.53
C GLN A 319 -4.99 -19.02 12.49
N GLN A 320 -5.06 -17.81 12.93
CA GLN A 320 -4.80 -16.62 12.13
C GLN A 320 -3.51 -15.97 12.63
N THR A 321 -2.73 -15.39 11.75
CA THR A 321 -1.46 -14.78 12.12
C THR A 321 -1.15 -13.53 11.32
N VAL A 322 -0.30 -12.68 11.90
CA VAL A 322 0.38 -11.58 11.24
C VAL A 322 1.82 -12.03 11.00
N PHE A 323 2.29 -11.89 9.79
CA PHE A 323 3.60 -12.39 9.37
C PHE A 323 4.70 -11.34 9.58
N GLY A 324 5.88 -11.82 9.97
CA GLY A 324 7.12 -11.05 9.93
C GLY A 324 8.06 -11.50 8.81
N GLN A 325 7.73 -12.58 8.11
CA GLN A 325 8.58 -13.15 7.07
C GLN A 325 8.87 -12.15 5.96
N MET A 326 10.09 -12.24 5.44
CA MET A 326 10.57 -11.49 4.30
C MET A 326 11.22 -12.42 3.29
N GLU A 327 10.72 -12.42 2.09
CA GLU A 327 11.28 -13.17 0.97
C GLU A 327 11.52 -12.27 -0.24
N SER A 328 12.53 -12.64 -1.05
CA SER A 328 12.76 -11.97 -2.32
C SER A 328 12.62 -12.92 -3.49
N TYR A 329 11.96 -12.45 -4.54
CA TYR A 329 11.86 -13.11 -5.83
C TYR A 329 12.94 -12.61 -6.79
N ASP A 330 13.61 -13.53 -7.44
CA ASP A 330 14.55 -13.25 -8.52
C ASP A 330 13.87 -13.44 -9.89
N PRO A 331 13.60 -12.36 -10.62
CA PRO A 331 12.96 -12.48 -11.92
C PRO A 331 13.84 -13.11 -13.01
N ALA A 332 15.16 -13.18 -12.78
CA ALA A 332 16.06 -13.81 -13.74
C ALA A 332 16.03 -15.36 -13.67
N THR A 333 15.82 -15.90 -12.47
CA THR A 333 15.82 -17.34 -12.22
C THR A 333 14.43 -17.91 -11.90
N ASN A 334 13.42 -17.06 -11.75
CA ASN A 334 12.06 -17.43 -11.30
C ASN A 334 12.08 -18.20 -9.97
N THR A 335 12.86 -17.73 -8.98
CA THR A 335 13.02 -18.39 -7.68
C THR A 335 12.89 -17.42 -6.52
N TRP A 336 12.57 -17.95 -5.34
CA TRP A 336 12.45 -17.22 -4.09
C TRP A 336 13.58 -17.54 -3.11
N GLN A 337 13.93 -16.57 -2.27
CA GLN A 337 14.86 -16.72 -1.13
C GLN A 337 14.28 -16.01 0.10
N SER A 338 14.57 -16.55 1.29
CA SER A 338 14.19 -15.93 2.58
C SER A 338 15.32 -15.07 3.14
N HIS A 339 14.95 -14.02 3.88
CA HIS A 339 15.84 -13.06 4.52
C HIS A 339 15.51 -12.90 6.01
N ALA A 340 16.24 -12.01 6.72
CA ALA A 340 15.89 -11.64 8.08
C ALA A 340 14.46 -11.12 8.15
N ALA A 341 13.63 -11.74 8.99
CA ALA A 341 12.25 -11.32 9.19
C ALA A 341 12.17 -9.90 9.78
N MET A 342 11.06 -9.22 9.55
CA MET A 342 10.73 -7.98 10.24
C MET A 342 10.79 -8.21 11.76
N PRO A 343 11.45 -7.34 12.55
CA PRO A 343 11.52 -7.46 14.01
C PRO A 343 10.14 -7.48 14.66
N ILE A 344 9.20 -6.70 14.13
CA ILE A 344 7.81 -6.65 14.59
C ILE A 344 6.88 -7.04 13.43
N PRO A 345 6.21 -8.20 13.48
CA PRO A 345 5.26 -8.62 12.46
C PRO A 345 4.12 -7.63 12.29
N ARG A 346 3.80 -7.27 11.04
CA ARG A 346 2.70 -6.33 10.70
C ARG A 346 2.16 -6.63 9.31
N HIS A 347 0.91 -6.26 9.08
CA HIS A 347 0.27 -6.28 7.76
C HIS A 347 -0.16 -4.88 7.32
N ALA A 348 -0.60 -4.72 6.09
CA ALA A 348 -1.06 -3.45 5.49
C ALA A 348 -0.07 -2.31 5.74
N VAL A 349 1.20 -2.60 5.56
CA VAL A 349 2.33 -1.72 5.82
C VAL A 349 2.59 -0.78 4.65
N ALA A 350 3.06 0.42 4.96
CA ALA A 350 3.59 1.35 3.98
C ALA A 350 5.06 0.97 3.68
N ALA A 351 5.33 0.41 2.50
CA ALA A 351 6.66 -0.04 2.11
C ALA A 351 7.15 0.63 0.81
N VAL A 352 8.39 1.12 0.81
CA VAL A 352 9.06 1.70 -0.37
C VAL A 352 10.56 1.42 -0.34
N THR A 353 11.19 1.47 -1.51
CA THR A 353 12.66 1.49 -1.64
C THR A 353 13.15 2.92 -1.84
N ILE A 354 14.12 3.37 -1.05
CA ILE A 354 14.81 4.65 -1.22
C ILE A 354 16.31 4.41 -1.09
N GLY A 355 17.04 4.63 -2.17
CA GLY A 355 18.47 4.32 -2.21
C GLY A 355 18.72 2.84 -1.91
N ASP A 356 19.60 2.57 -0.96
CA ASP A 356 19.97 1.20 -0.57
C ASP A 356 19.19 0.67 0.65
N TRP A 357 17.97 1.16 0.85
CA TRP A 357 17.10 0.79 1.95
C TRP A 357 15.66 0.52 1.52
N ILE A 358 15.05 -0.49 2.13
CA ILE A 358 13.59 -0.70 2.12
C ILE A 358 13.03 -0.13 3.43
N TYR A 359 12.17 0.86 3.36
CA TYR A 359 11.48 1.47 4.50
C TYR A 359 10.10 0.88 4.67
N VAL A 360 9.73 0.55 5.92
CA VAL A 360 8.45 -0.08 6.27
C VAL A 360 7.85 0.63 7.47
N ALA A 361 6.75 1.36 7.27
CA ALA A 361 6.12 2.17 8.31
C ALA A 361 4.68 1.76 8.59
N GLY A 362 4.27 1.85 9.86
CA GLY A 362 2.90 1.60 10.30
C GLY A 362 2.44 0.17 10.08
N GLY A 363 1.15 0.00 9.85
CA GLY A 363 0.48 -1.28 9.61
C GLY A 363 -0.29 -1.79 10.82
N GLY A 364 -0.99 -2.90 10.64
CA GLY A 364 -1.73 -3.60 11.68
C GLY A 364 -0.85 -4.60 12.45
N ALA A 365 -0.84 -4.50 13.78
CA ALA A 365 -0.07 -5.41 14.63
C ALA A 365 -0.81 -6.71 14.95
N VAL A 366 -2.10 -6.77 14.65
CA VAL A 366 -2.97 -7.95 14.75
C VAL A 366 -3.79 -8.06 13.47
N LEU A 367 -4.44 -9.19 13.25
CA LEU A 367 -5.34 -9.36 12.11
C LEU A 367 -6.39 -8.26 12.01
N GLY A 368 -6.61 -7.76 10.81
CA GLY A 368 -7.49 -6.64 10.55
C GLY A 368 -6.99 -5.33 11.15
N GLY A 369 -7.67 -4.23 10.87
CA GLY A 369 -7.24 -2.86 11.18
C GLY A 369 -7.48 -2.39 12.62
N SER A 370 -7.66 -3.26 13.62
CA SER A 370 -8.08 -2.85 14.98
C SER A 370 -6.95 -2.30 15.84
N VAL A 371 -5.71 -2.70 15.59
CA VAL A 371 -4.52 -2.25 16.33
C VAL A 371 -3.54 -1.60 15.36
N GLN A 372 -3.49 -0.29 15.44
CA GLN A 372 -2.63 0.53 14.59
C GLN A 372 -1.20 0.57 15.15
N SER A 373 -0.21 0.60 14.29
CA SER A 373 1.20 0.71 14.64
C SER A 373 1.81 2.04 14.18
N ALA A 374 2.73 2.56 14.99
CA ALA A 374 3.61 3.66 14.63
C ALA A 374 5.02 3.17 14.26
N VAL A 375 5.27 1.88 14.32
CA VAL A 375 6.61 1.30 14.08
C VAL A 375 7.07 1.65 12.67
N HIS A 376 8.32 2.11 12.60
CA HIS A 376 9.00 2.40 11.35
C HIS A 376 10.39 1.76 11.38
N GLU A 377 10.65 0.93 10.42
CA GLU A 377 11.88 0.15 10.30
C GLU A 377 12.43 0.25 8.88
N ALA A 378 13.71 0.06 8.73
CA ALA A 378 14.36 0.01 7.43
C ALA A 378 15.26 -1.22 7.32
N PHE A 379 15.25 -1.86 6.15
CA PHE A 379 16.04 -3.04 5.83
C PHE A 379 17.07 -2.74 4.77
N THR A 380 18.26 -3.35 4.90
CA THR A 380 19.28 -3.35 3.85
C THR A 380 20.08 -4.66 3.83
N LEU A 381 20.62 -4.98 2.66
CA LEU A 381 21.62 -6.04 2.49
C LEU A 381 23.05 -5.52 2.67
N SER A 382 23.27 -4.21 2.77
CA SER A 382 24.60 -3.62 2.91
C SER A 382 25.17 -3.77 4.32
N GLY A 383 26.45 -4.10 4.44
CA GLY A 383 27.14 -4.24 5.72
C GLY A 383 26.82 -5.54 6.47
N THR A 384 26.43 -6.60 5.75
CA THR A 384 26.30 -7.97 6.28
C THR A 384 27.55 -8.78 6.01
#